data_179f32e3222e94431a95e92d29bb3477
#
_entry.id   179f32e3222e94431a95e92d29bb3477
#
_cell.length_a   1.000
_cell.length_b   1.000
_cell.length_c   1.000
_cell.angle_alpha   90.00
_cell.angle_beta   90.00
_cell.angle_gamma   90.00
#
_symmetry.space_group_name_H-M   'P 1'
#
loop_
_entity.id
_entity.type
_entity.pdbx_description
1 polymer ?
#
loop_
_entity_poly.entity_id
_entity_poly.type
_entity_poly.pdbx_seq_one_letter_code
_entity_poly.pdbx_strand_id
1 'polypeptide(L)'
;MENHVKYLYLTLIFSLLFGCSNAQVNPAYLAPFAQNAPLIDGIPNEDVWDSAEWRAMDKHMLGEMPTPEDFSGRYKLVWTAQKLYLLAEITDDILHDAHPDPLLNYWDDDALEIFIDEDKSGGDHLNNYNAFAYHIALDNQAVDKGPISINQDGTETKNLRTYPDHIKSRWQRSGSAPYNIFWEVEITVYGDDYKDSYSENESPAQPVELTAGKVLGFMLAYCDSDNSSQREHFLGDVVIEPVNGDKNLGYINASVFGELRLVK
;
A
#
# COMPACT_ATOMS: atom_id res chain seq x y z
N MET A 1 0.57 52.45 -67.47
CA MET A 1 0.76 50.99 -67.14
C MET A 1 0.99 50.88 -65.65
N GLU A 2 -0.09 50.69 -64.88
CA GLU A 2 0.01 50.52 -63.42
C GLU A 2 0.00 49.06 -63.07
N ASN A 3 1.08 48.62 -62.39
CA ASN A 3 1.23 47.27 -61.90
C ASN A 3 0.62 47.14 -60.50
N HIS A 4 -0.55 46.49 -60.37
CA HIS A 4 -1.14 46.11 -59.10
C HIS A 4 -0.52 44.80 -58.60
N VAL A 5 0.29 44.91 -57.54
CA VAL A 5 0.81 43.74 -56.76
C VAL A 5 -0.26 43.35 -55.75
N LYS A 6 -0.84 42.16 -55.90
CA LYS A 6 -1.78 41.56 -54.92
C LYS A 6 -0.99 40.83 -53.85
N TYR A 7 -1.04 41.31 -52.62
CA TYR A 7 -0.52 40.55 -51.45
C TYR A 7 -1.56 39.53 -51.01
N LEU A 8 -1.15 38.25 -51.04
CA LEU A 8 -1.93 37.14 -50.52
C LEU A 8 -1.54 36.93 -49.05
N TYR A 9 -2.44 37.30 -48.11
CA TYR A 9 -2.23 36.97 -46.69
C TYR A 9 -2.63 35.54 -46.42
N LEU A 10 -1.64 34.69 -46.12
CA LEU A 10 -1.85 33.31 -45.67
C LEU A 10 -2.05 33.33 -44.14
N THR A 11 -3.31 33.20 -43.70
CA THR A 11 -3.66 33.11 -42.29
C THR A 11 -3.39 31.68 -41.80
N LEU A 12 -2.32 31.48 -41.04
CA LEU A 12 -2.00 30.22 -40.40
C LEU A 12 -2.88 30.04 -39.15
N ILE A 13 -3.90 29.19 -39.23
CA ILE A 13 -4.71 28.81 -38.08
C ILE A 13 -3.93 27.76 -37.28
N PHE A 14 -3.37 28.15 -36.15
CA PHE A 14 -2.74 27.27 -35.20
C PHE A 14 -3.83 26.62 -34.32
N SER A 15 -4.27 25.42 -34.65
CA SER A 15 -5.18 24.63 -33.81
C SER A 15 -4.42 24.09 -32.59
N LEU A 16 -4.59 24.74 -31.44
CA LEU A 16 -4.17 24.24 -30.15
C LEU A 16 -5.03 23.03 -29.79
N LEU A 17 -4.52 21.85 -30.02
CA LEU A 17 -5.07 20.61 -29.45
C LEU A 17 -4.76 20.62 -27.95
N PHE A 18 -5.71 21.04 -27.13
CA PHE A 18 -5.69 20.73 -25.69
C PHE A 18 -5.92 19.22 -25.53
N GLY A 19 -4.85 18.47 -25.37
CA GLY A 19 -4.92 17.10 -24.90
C GLY A 19 -5.42 17.14 -23.44
N CYS A 20 -6.69 16.84 -23.20
CA CYS A 20 -7.13 16.46 -21.87
C CYS A 20 -6.40 15.15 -21.52
N SER A 21 -5.36 15.21 -20.71
CA SER A 21 -4.90 14.01 -20.01
C SER A 21 -6.03 13.62 -19.05
N ASN A 22 -6.73 12.54 -19.33
CA ASN A 22 -7.57 11.91 -18.33
C ASN A 22 -6.62 11.38 -17.25
N ALA A 23 -6.48 12.10 -16.15
CA ALA A 23 -5.84 11.54 -14.97
C ALA A 23 -6.60 10.26 -14.63
N GLN A 24 -5.90 9.13 -14.56
CA GLN A 24 -6.51 7.86 -14.24
C GLN A 24 -6.86 7.91 -12.75
N VAL A 25 -8.15 8.00 -12.46
CA VAL A 25 -8.66 8.09 -11.07
C VAL A 25 -8.72 6.69 -10.50
N ASN A 26 -8.02 6.48 -9.39
CA ASN A 26 -8.16 5.25 -8.61
C ASN A 26 -9.56 5.24 -7.96
N PRO A 27 -10.44 4.27 -8.27
CA PRO A 27 -11.76 4.21 -7.64
C PRO A 27 -11.63 3.90 -6.14
N ALA A 28 -12.47 4.50 -5.31
CA ALA A 28 -12.51 4.20 -3.90
C ALA A 28 -12.80 2.69 -3.66
N TYR A 29 -12.14 2.10 -2.66
CA TYR A 29 -12.53 0.79 -2.15
C TYR A 29 -13.62 0.98 -1.09
N LEU A 30 -14.71 0.23 -1.20
CA LEU A 30 -15.81 0.26 -0.24
C LEU A 30 -15.70 -0.97 0.65
N ALA A 31 -15.19 -0.80 1.89
CA ALA A 31 -15.10 -1.90 2.85
C ALA A 31 -16.42 -2.01 3.63
N PRO A 32 -17.11 -3.15 3.60
CA PRO A 32 -18.32 -3.38 4.37
C PRO A 32 -18.02 -3.65 5.84
N PHE A 33 -19.03 -3.34 6.69
CA PHE A 33 -18.98 -3.61 8.12
C PHE A 33 -19.10 -5.10 8.41
N ALA A 34 -18.19 -5.64 9.20
CA ALA A 34 -18.21 -7.00 9.71
C ALA A 34 -18.87 -7.05 11.09
N GLN A 35 -20.00 -7.75 11.20
CA GLN A 35 -20.65 -7.93 12.52
C GLN A 35 -19.78 -8.77 13.46
N ASN A 36 -19.08 -9.76 12.91
CA ASN A 36 -18.12 -10.59 13.63
C ASN A 36 -16.76 -10.48 12.92
N ALA A 37 -15.70 -10.35 13.72
CA ALA A 37 -14.34 -10.37 13.20
C ALA A 37 -14.00 -11.73 12.60
N PRO A 38 -13.28 -11.81 11.46
CA PRO A 38 -12.73 -13.06 10.98
C PRO A 38 -11.64 -13.59 11.93
N LEU A 39 -11.38 -14.88 11.90
CA LEU A 39 -10.25 -15.49 12.57
C LEU A 39 -9.02 -15.32 11.66
N ILE A 40 -7.92 -14.82 12.21
CA ILE A 40 -6.68 -14.65 11.45
C ILE A 40 -5.84 -15.91 11.60
N ASP A 41 -6.03 -16.87 10.70
CA ASP A 41 -5.34 -18.17 10.67
C ASP A 41 -4.82 -18.60 9.27
N GLY A 42 -5.08 -17.77 8.25
CA GLY A 42 -4.70 -18.02 6.85
C GLY A 42 -5.68 -18.94 6.10
N ILE A 43 -6.86 -19.20 6.67
CA ILE A 43 -7.90 -20.02 6.04
C ILE A 43 -9.18 -19.19 5.90
N PRO A 44 -9.44 -18.59 4.72
CA PRO A 44 -10.53 -17.63 4.53
C PRO A 44 -11.89 -18.33 4.42
N ASN A 45 -12.33 -18.95 5.49
CA ASN A 45 -13.56 -19.73 5.54
C ASN A 45 -14.74 -19.02 6.21
N GLU A 46 -14.54 -17.77 6.66
CA GLU A 46 -15.59 -16.97 7.28
C GLU A 46 -16.49 -16.30 6.23
N ASP A 47 -17.81 -16.44 6.42
CA ASP A 47 -18.84 -15.84 5.55
C ASP A 47 -18.69 -14.29 5.43
N VAL A 48 -18.00 -13.64 6.37
CA VAL A 48 -17.81 -12.19 6.35
C VAL A 48 -17.07 -11.73 5.09
N TRP A 49 -16.17 -12.56 4.55
CA TRP A 49 -15.43 -12.25 3.33
C TRP A 49 -16.31 -12.20 2.08
N ASP A 50 -17.48 -12.85 2.10
CA ASP A 50 -18.43 -12.81 0.96
C ASP A 50 -19.08 -11.44 0.78
N SER A 51 -19.09 -10.61 1.82
CA SER A 51 -19.63 -9.25 1.77
C SER A 51 -18.75 -8.23 1.06
N ALA A 52 -17.46 -8.53 0.88
CA ALA A 52 -16.48 -7.62 0.32
C ALA A 52 -16.10 -7.97 -1.12
N GLU A 53 -15.89 -6.95 -1.93
CA GLU A 53 -15.50 -7.11 -3.33
C GLU A 53 -13.98 -7.31 -3.47
N TRP A 54 -13.58 -8.16 -4.41
CA TRP A 54 -12.18 -8.32 -4.75
C TRP A 54 -11.63 -7.10 -5.51
N ARG A 55 -10.44 -6.64 -5.11
CA ARG A 55 -9.64 -5.66 -5.87
C ARG A 55 -8.33 -6.30 -6.31
N ALA A 56 -7.99 -6.14 -7.59
CA ALA A 56 -6.74 -6.65 -8.16
C ALA A 56 -5.54 -5.81 -7.71
N MET A 57 -4.40 -6.46 -7.56
CA MET A 57 -3.07 -5.87 -7.36
C MET A 57 -2.32 -5.98 -8.70
N ASP A 58 -2.74 -5.19 -9.68
CA ASP A 58 -2.27 -5.24 -11.08
C ASP A 58 -1.62 -3.93 -11.55
N LYS A 59 -1.30 -3.02 -10.63
CA LYS A 59 -0.65 -1.74 -10.93
C LYS A 59 0.84 -1.87 -10.70
N HIS A 60 1.56 -1.85 -11.80
CA HIS A 60 3.00 -2.00 -11.82
C HIS A 60 3.72 -0.76 -11.30
N MET A 61 4.64 -0.94 -10.35
CA MET A 61 5.43 0.12 -9.75
C MET A 61 6.93 -0.05 -9.99
N LEU A 62 7.47 -1.27 -9.95
CA LEU A 62 8.90 -1.55 -10.14
C LEU A 62 9.10 -2.91 -10.83
N GLY A 63 10.22 -3.08 -11.53
CA GLY A 63 10.61 -4.30 -12.25
C GLY A 63 9.98 -4.41 -13.63
N GLU A 64 9.94 -5.59 -14.19
CA GLU A 64 9.17 -5.92 -15.38
C GLU A 64 7.75 -6.38 -14.96
N MET A 65 6.82 -6.47 -15.90
CA MET A 65 5.50 -7.00 -15.59
C MET A 65 5.56 -8.53 -15.52
N PRO A 66 5.27 -9.15 -14.37
CA PRO A 66 5.31 -10.61 -14.23
C PRO A 66 4.25 -11.31 -15.07
N THR A 67 4.44 -12.61 -15.30
CA THR A 67 3.35 -13.44 -15.81
C THR A 67 2.34 -13.74 -14.68
N PRO A 68 1.07 -14.09 -15.00
CA PRO A 68 0.10 -14.43 -13.95
C PRO A 68 0.45 -15.68 -13.12
N GLU A 69 1.33 -16.55 -13.63
CA GLU A 69 1.83 -17.73 -12.94
C GLU A 69 2.95 -17.40 -11.97
N ASP A 70 3.78 -16.41 -12.31
CA ASP A 70 4.84 -15.82 -11.51
C ASP A 70 4.23 -15.01 -10.36
N PHE A 71 3.59 -13.91 -10.66
CA PHE A 71 2.83 -13.16 -9.68
C PHE A 71 1.44 -12.76 -10.18
N SER A 72 0.43 -12.99 -9.36
CA SER A 72 -0.87 -12.32 -9.45
C SER A 72 -1.50 -12.19 -8.07
N GLY A 73 -2.19 -11.08 -7.82
CA GLY A 73 -2.76 -10.81 -6.50
C GLY A 73 -4.08 -10.07 -6.54
N ARG A 74 -4.90 -10.30 -5.52
CA ARG A 74 -6.13 -9.56 -5.25
C ARG A 74 -6.43 -9.57 -3.76
N TYR A 75 -7.25 -8.63 -3.29
CA TYR A 75 -7.57 -8.55 -1.88
C TYR A 75 -9.01 -8.10 -1.63
N LYS A 76 -9.45 -8.31 -0.39
CA LYS A 76 -10.70 -7.81 0.18
C LYS A 76 -10.43 -7.12 1.51
N LEU A 77 -11.31 -6.17 1.87
CA LEU A 77 -11.30 -5.51 3.17
C LEU A 77 -12.68 -5.54 3.80
N VAL A 78 -12.72 -5.82 5.10
CA VAL A 78 -13.89 -5.62 5.97
C VAL A 78 -13.45 -4.92 7.24
N TRP A 79 -14.38 -4.36 8.02
CA TRP A 79 -14.04 -3.61 9.23
C TRP A 79 -15.03 -3.86 10.36
N THR A 80 -14.53 -3.75 11.60
CA THR A 80 -15.32 -3.59 12.82
C THR A 80 -15.04 -2.21 13.43
N ALA A 81 -15.71 -1.82 14.51
CA ALA A 81 -15.43 -0.55 15.17
C ALA A 81 -13.98 -0.44 15.71
N GLN A 82 -13.28 -1.55 15.89
CA GLN A 82 -11.94 -1.58 16.49
C GLN A 82 -10.82 -1.86 15.49
N LYS A 83 -11.13 -2.53 14.37
CA LYS A 83 -10.10 -3.08 13.47
C LYS A 83 -10.53 -3.04 12.02
N LEU A 84 -9.53 -2.93 11.15
CA LEU A 84 -9.66 -3.25 9.72
C LEU A 84 -9.11 -4.68 9.52
N TYR A 85 -9.75 -5.44 8.63
CA TYR A 85 -9.33 -6.80 8.27
C TYR A 85 -9.11 -6.91 6.79
N LEU A 86 -8.03 -7.55 6.41
CA LEU A 86 -7.64 -7.76 5.02
C LEU A 86 -7.51 -9.26 4.76
N LEU A 87 -8.02 -9.70 3.62
CA LEU A 87 -7.74 -10.99 3.02
C LEU A 87 -7.10 -10.75 1.66
N ALA A 88 -5.85 -11.18 1.48
CA ALA A 88 -5.19 -11.24 0.18
C ALA A 88 -5.17 -12.69 -0.34
N GLU A 89 -5.40 -12.85 -1.64
CA GLU A 89 -5.14 -14.07 -2.38
C GLU A 89 -4.06 -13.77 -3.40
N ILE A 90 -2.93 -14.47 -3.28
CA ILE A 90 -1.72 -14.24 -4.07
C ILE A 90 -1.33 -15.56 -4.72
N THR A 91 -1.04 -15.52 -6.02
CA THR A 91 -0.28 -16.56 -6.72
C THR A 91 1.15 -16.09 -6.81
N ASP A 92 2.07 -16.96 -6.42
CA ASP A 92 3.51 -16.71 -6.39
C ASP A 92 4.16 -18.08 -6.55
N ASP A 93 4.99 -18.27 -7.56
CA ASP A 93 5.52 -19.59 -7.90
C ASP A 93 6.73 -19.96 -7.02
N ILE A 94 7.55 -19.00 -6.57
CA ILE A 94 8.72 -19.21 -5.72
C ILE A 94 8.67 -18.26 -4.52
N LEU A 95 8.43 -18.80 -3.31
CA LEU A 95 8.55 -17.99 -2.11
C LEU A 95 10.02 -17.82 -1.71
N HIS A 96 10.44 -16.57 -1.61
CA HIS A 96 11.80 -16.18 -1.30
C HIS A 96 11.89 -15.34 -0.03
N ASP A 97 12.73 -15.79 0.92
CA ASP A 97 13.05 -15.11 2.18
C ASP A 97 14.56 -15.28 2.42
N ALA A 98 15.34 -14.34 1.89
CA ALA A 98 16.80 -14.33 2.01
C ALA A 98 17.27 -13.60 3.27
N HIS A 99 16.43 -12.75 3.86
CA HIS A 99 16.76 -11.90 4.98
C HIS A 99 15.92 -12.25 6.22
N PRO A 100 16.29 -13.31 6.97
CA PRO A 100 15.51 -13.77 8.13
C PRO A 100 15.46 -12.77 9.30
N ASP A 101 16.27 -11.71 9.28
CA ASP A 101 16.12 -10.56 10.16
C ASP A 101 15.11 -9.58 9.51
N PRO A 102 13.89 -9.43 10.06
CA PRO A 102 12.85 -8.60 9.44
C PRO A 102 13.22 -7.11 9.36
N LEU A 103 14.30 -6.69 9.99
CA LEU A 103 14.80 -5.32 9.95
C LEU A 103 15.91 -5.11 8.89
N LEU A 104 16.31 -6.17 8.18
CA LEU A 104 17.40 -6.11 7.21
C LEU A 104 16.88 -6.36 5.80
N ASN A 105 16.96 -5.35 4.92
CA ASN A 105 16.56 -5.44 3.51
C ASN A 105 15.13 -6.01 3.30
N TYR A 106 14.23 -5.75 4.22
CA TYR A 106 12.87 -6.30 4.32
C TYR A 106 12.00 -6.04 3.09
N TRP A 107 12.46 -5.21 2.17
CA TRP A 107 11.80 -4.91 0.89
C TRP A 107 12.33 -5.76 -0.27
N ASP A 108 13.35 -6.57 -0.06
CA ASP A 108 13.99 -7.41 -1.10
C ASP A 108 13.53 -8.87 -1.05
N ASP A 109 12.78 -9.25 -0.02
CA ASP A 109 12.12 -10.55 0.12
C ASP A 109 10.64 -10.45 -0.26
N ASP A 110 9.95 -11.58 -0.38
CA ASP A 110 8.51 -11.61 -0.53
C ASP A 110 7.82 -11.00 0.67
N ALA A 111 7.06 -9.96 0.41
CA ALA A 111 6.37 -9.25 1.48
C ALA A 111 5.07 -8.62 1.00
N LEU A 112 4.04 -8.72 1.85
CA LEU A 112 2.82 -7.96 1.69
C LEU A 112 3.01 -6.55 2.28
N GLU A 113 2.81 -5.50 1.48
CA GLU A 113 2.95 -4.12 1.94
C GLU A 113 1.59 -3.46 2.11
N ILE A 114 1.27 -3.02 3.35
CA ILE A 114 0.05 -2.29 3.68
C ILE A 114 0.40 -0.83 3.97
N PHE A 115 -0.16 0.06 3.17
CA PHE A 115 -0.04 1.50 3.32
C PHE A 115 -1.36 2.06 3.85
N ILE A 116 -1.31 2.81 4.95
CA ILE A 116 -2.51 3.36 5.58
C ILE A 116 -2.27 4.76 6.15
N ASP A 117 -3.18 5.67 5.81
CA ASP A 117 -3.27 7.04 6.30
C ASP A 117 -4.67 7.21 6.90
N GLU A 118 -4.74 7.37 8.20
CA GLU A 118 -5.97 7.28 9.00
C GLU A 118 -7.02 8.32 8.64
N ASP A 119 -6.61 9.53 8.31
CA ASP A 119 -7.51 10.66 7.99
C ASP A 119 -7.44 11.09 6.51
N LYS A 120 -6.62 10.37 5.72
CA LYS A 120 -6.35 10.68 4.32
C LYS A 120 -5.85 12.10 4.10
N SER A 121 -5.08 12.64 5.04
CA SER A 121 -4.44 13.94 4.92
C SER A 121 -3.35 13.99 3.84
N GLY A 122 -2.76 12.82 3.52
CA GLY A 122 -1.67 12.72 2.56
C GLY A 122 -0.38 13.33 3.07
N GLY A 123 0.56 13.60 2.17
CA GLY A 123 1.83 14.23 2.49
C GLY A 123 2.94 13.25 2.85
N ASP A 124 4.09 13.82 3.23
CA ASP A 124 5.28 13.04 3.58
C ASP A 124 5.11 12.31 4.93
N HIS A 125 5.44 11.02 4.95
CA HIS A 125 5.41 10.21 6.16
C HIS A 125 6.69 9.41 6.40
N LEU A 126 7.72 9.58 5.58
CA LEU A 126 8.98 8.81 5.67
C LEU A 126 9.65 8.88 7.05
N ASN A 127 9.51 9.99 7.76
CA ASN A 127 10.18 10.25 9.04
C ASN A 127 9.20 10.76 10.12
N ASN A 128 7.93 10.39 10.02
CA ASN A 128 6.90 10.71 11.00
C ASN A 128 5.78 9.65 10.92
N TYR A 129 4.74 9.79 11.75
CA TYR A 129 3.61 8.87 11.79
C TYR A 129 2.34 9.44 11.16
N ASN A 130 2.47 10.34 10.19
CA ASN A 130 1.33 10.83 9.41
C ASN A 130 0.65 9.72 8.60
N ALA A 131 1.39 8.69 8.24
CA ALA A 131 0.88 7.43 7.69
C ALA A 131 1.86 6.30 8.00
N PHE A 132 1.43 5.06 7.77
CA PHE A 132 2.23 3.85 7.98
C PHE A 132 2.39 3.08 6.68
N ALA A 133 3.56 2.45 6.51
CA ALA A 133 3.92 1.59 5.38
C ALA A 133 4.45 0.25 5.90
N TYR A 134 3.54 -0.62 6.34
CA TYR A 134 3.92 -1.91 6.93
C TYR A 134 4.36 -2.90 5.85
N HIS A 135 5.60 -3.37 5.92
CA HIS A 135 6.06 -4.56 5.22
C HIS A 135 5.83 -5.77 6.10
N ILE A 136 5.07 -6.73 5.63
CA ILE A 136 4.77 -7.97 6.35
C ILE A 136 5.48 -9.11 5.64
N ALA A 137 6.58 -9.57 6.23
CA ALA A 137 7.36 -10.67 5.68
C ALA A 137 6.70 -12.04 5.86
N LEU A 138 7.26 -13.08 5.25
CA LEU A 138 6.76 -14.46 5.34
C LEU A 138 6.73 -15.01 6.77
N ASP A 139 7.51 -14.42 7.69
CA ASP A 139 7.48 -14.74 9.13
C ASP A 139 6.30 -14.08 9.89
N ASN A 140 5.47 -13.30 9.18
CA ASN A 140 4.31 -12.54 9.69
C ASN A 140 4.66 -11.34 10.59
N GLN A 141 5.90 -10.90 10.61
CA GLN A 141 6.29 -9.68 11.30
C GLN A 141 6.06 -8.46 10.38
N ALA A 142 5.38 -7.46 10.91
CA ALA A 142 5.18 -6.19 10.20
C ALA A 142 6.26 -5.20 10.62
N VAL A 143 6.95 -4.64 9.65
CA VAL A 143 8.03 -3.66 9.83
C VAL A 143 7.64 -2.34 9.21
N ASP A 144 7.96 -1.25 9.87
CA ASP A 144 7.87 0.11 9.31
C ASP A 144 8.95 1.02 9.89
N LYS A 145 9.15 2.14 9.22
CA LYS A 145 10.04 3.23 9.62
C LYS A 145 9.31 4.28 10.42
N GLY A 146 9.81 4.56 11.63
CA GLY A 146 9.41 5.72 12.39
C GLY A 146 10.34 6.93 12.20
N PRO A 147 10.10 8.02 12.96
CA PRO A 147 10.93 9.21 12.93
C PRO A 147 12.41 8.92 13.20
N ILE A 148 13.29 9.50 12.42
CA ILE A 148 14.73 9.43 12.68
C ILE A 148 15.11 10.30 13.88
N SER A 149 16.14 9.88 14.61
CA SER A 149 16.76 10.68 15.67
C SER A 149 18.09 11.24 15.19
N ILE A 150 18.35 12.52 15.47
CA ILE A 150 19.64 13.13 15.22
C ILE A 150 20.48 13.07 16.51
N ASN A 151 21.60 12.38 16.46
CA ASN A 151 22.51 12.23 17.57
C ASN A 151 23.30 13.54 17.83
N GLN A 152 23.95 13.64 18.99
CA GLN A 152 24.73 14.82 19.36
C GLN A 152 25.92 15.10 18.41
N ASP A 153 26.42 14.09 17.73
CA ASP A 153 27.48 14.17 16.72
C ASP A 153 26.97 14.49 15.30
N GLY A 154 25.65 14.68 15.14
CA GLY A 154 25.00 14.96 13.87
C GLY A 154 24.71 13.72 13.02
N THR A 155 24.99 12.52 13.51
CA THR A 155 24.61 11.28 12.82
C THR A 155 23.12 10.98 12.98
N GLU A 156 22.53 10.30 12.00
CA GLU A 156 21.13 9.86 12.06
C GLU A 156 21.04 8.43 12.61
N THR A 157 20.13 8.23 13.55
CA THR A 157 19.67 6.88 13.93
C THR A 157 18.35 6.62 13.26
N LYS A 158 18.33 5.62 12.37
CA LYS A 158 17.09 5.13 11.72
C LYS A 158 16.25 4.44 12.78
N ASN A 159 14.97 4.73 12.78
CA ASN A 159 13.99 4.10 13.65
C ASN A 159 13.19 3.08 12.84
N LEU A 160 13.78 1.90 12.64
CA LEU A 160 13.14 0.76 11.99
C LEU A 160 12.79 -0.26 13.06
N ARG A 161 11.54 -0.73 13.07
CA ARG A 161 11.06 -1.67 14.09
C ARG A 161 9.89 -2.51 13.60
N THR A 162 9.60 -3.56 14.36
CA THR A 162 8.38 -4.34 14.19
C THR A 162 7.22 -3.74 14.98
N TYR A 163 6.00 -3.92 14.47
CA TYR A 163 4.74 -3.39 15.03
C TYR A 163 3.72 -4.48 15.35
N PRO A 164 4.00 -5.37 16.35
CA PRO A 164 3.12 -6.50 16.67
C PRO A 164 1.76 -6.10 17.24
N ASP A 165 1.65 -4.88 17.82
CA ASP A 165 0.38 -4.35 18.34
C ASP A 165 -0.50 -3.71 17.25
N HIS A 166 0.11 -3.36 16.10
CA HIS A 166 -0.59 -2.79 14.96
C HIS A 166 -1.13 -3.88 14.04
N ILE A 167 -0.32 -4.90 13.78
CA ILE A 167 -0.58 -5.93 12.78
C ILE A 167 -0.52 -7.32 13.41
N LYS A 168 -1.60 -8.08 13.18
CA LYS A 168 -1.61 -9.53 13.38
C LYS A 168 -1.83 -10.18 12.02
N SER A 169 -0.93 -11.05 11.60
CA SER A 169 -0.89 -11.65 10.27
C SER A 169 -0.77 -13.17 10.34
N ARG A 170 -1.40 -13.86 9.40
CA ARG A 170 -1.21 -15.30 9.13
C ARG A 170 -1.50 -15.58 7.67
N TRP A 171 -0.72 -16.48 7.09
CA TRP A 171 -0.93 -16.95 5.73
C TRP A 171 -0.79 -18.47 5.64
N GLN A 172 -1.43 -19.04 4.63
CA GLN A 172 -1.25 -20.43 4.24
C GLN A 172 -1.15 -20.52 2.72
N ARG A 173 -0.30 -21.43 2.24
CA ARG A 173 -0.10 -21.70 0.82
C ARG A 173 -0.70 -23.04 0.45
N SER A 174 -1.38 -23.13 -0.71
CA SER A 174 -1.85 -24.39 -1.26
C SER A 174 -0.68 -25.32 -1.57
N GLY A 175 -0.85 -26.62 -1.35
CA GLY A 175 0.19 -27.62 -1.62
C GLY A 175 0.34 -28.01 -3.09
N SER A 176 -0.40 -27.36 -4.01
CA SER A 176 -0.40 -27.66 -5.45
C SER A 176 -0.63 -26.38 -6.25
N ALA A 177 -0.06 -26.37 -7.49
CA ALA A 177 -0.28 -25.26 -8.41
C ALA A 177 -1.79 -24.93 -8.56
N PRO A 178 -2.13 -23.65 -8.63
CA PRO A 178 -1.26 -22.47 -8.82
C PRO A 178 -0.55 -21.94 -7.59
N TYR A 179 -0.45 -22.67 -6.48
CA TYR A 179 0.24 -22.28 -5.24
C TYR A 179 -0.30 -21.01 -4.60
N ASN A 180 -1.62 -20.83 -4.60
CA ASN A 180 -2.26 -19.68 -3.99
C ASN A 180 -1.92 -19.56 -2.51
N ILE A 181 -1.58 -18.36 -2.10
CA ILE A 181 -1.43 -17.94 -0.71
C ILE A 181 -2.71 -17.22 -0.31
N PHE A 182 -3.31 -17.61 0.80
CA PHE A 182 -4.31 -16.81 1.49
C PHE A 182 -3.65 -16.15 2.68
N TRP A 183 -3.63 -14.82 2.67
CA TRP A 183 -3.00 -14.01 3.68
C TRP A 183 -4.02 -13.16 4.39
N GLU A 184 -4.27 -13.44 5.66
CA GLU A 184 -5.21 -12.71 6.51
C GLU A 184 -4.46 -11.78 7.44
N VAL A 185 -4.93 -10.53 7.53
CA VAL A 185 -4.32 -9.50 8.36
C VAL A 185 -5.38 -8.75 9.16
N GLU A 186 -5.18 -8.66 10.48
CA GLU A 186 -5.87 -7.75 11.36
C GLU A 186 -5.02 -6.49 11.54
N ILE A 187 -5.60 -5.32 11.32
CA ILE A 187 -4.93 -4.03 11.36
C ILE A 187 -5.56 -3.17 12.45
N THR A 188 -4.75 -2.77 13.43
CA THR A 188 -5.09 -1.70 14.38
C THR A 188 -4.70 -0.38 13.74
N VAL A 189 -5.67 0.50 13.53
CA VAL A 189 -5.42 1.81 12.91
C VAL A 189 -5.05 2.81 13.98
N TYR A 190 -3.93 3.52 13.77
CA TYR A 190 -3.50 4.64 14.59
C TYR A 190 -3.47 5.92 13.76
N GLY A 191 -3.66 7.07 14.42
CA GLY A 191 -3.54 8.38 13.82
C GLY A 191 -2.12 8.96 13.94
N ASP A 192 -1.95 10.18 13.48
CA ASP A 192 -0.70 10.94 13.44
C ASP A 192 -0.17 11.36 14.84
N ASP A 193 -0.99 11.19 15.87
CA ASP A 193 -0.62 11.38 17.28
C ASP A 193 0.16 10.19 17.86
N TYR A 194 0.31 9.09 17.12
CA TYR A 194 1.10 7.94 17.52
C TYR A 194 2.58 8.31 17.76
N LYS A 195 3.19 7.66 18.77
CA LYS A 195 4.63 7.76 19.06
C LYS A 195 5.17 6.39 19.46
N ASP A 196 6.43 6.13 19.16
CA ASP A 196 7.13 4.90 19.59
C ASP A 196 7.34 4.80 21.10
N SER A 197 7.38 5.94 21.77
CA SER A 197 7.59 6.03 23.21
C SER A 197 6.86 7.22 23.79
N TYR A 198 6.42 7.07 25.02
CA TYR A 198 5.70 8.08 25.79
C TYR A 198 6.45 8.35 27.07
N SER A 199 6.52 9.61 27.48
CA SER A 199 7.05 9.96 28.80
C SER A 199 6.07 9.56 29.90
N GLU A 200 6.51 9.53 31.16
CA GLU A 200 5.66 9.17 32.30
C GLU A 200 4.39 10.03 32.45
N ASN A 201 4.40 11.24 31.88
CA ASN A 201 3.28 12.19 31.93
C ASN A 201 2.43 12.20 30.65
N GLU A 202 2.76 11.39 29.63
CA GLU A 202 2.00 11.27 28.39
C GLU A 202 1.15 10.00 28.39
N SER A 203 -0.05 10.11 27.88
CA SER A 203 -0.88 8.91 27.60
C SER A 203 -0.52 8.36 26.23
N PRO A 204 -0.33 7.03 26.08
CA PRO A 204 -0.16 6.43 24.78
C PRO A 204 -1.33 6.73 23.84
N ALA A 205 -1.03 6.92 22.54
CA ALA A 205 -2.06 7.05 21.53
C ALA A 205 -3.01 5.85 21.58
N GLN A 206 -4.28 6.14 21.40
CA GLN A 206 -5.30 5.10 21.36
C GLN A 206 -5.57 4.72 19.90
N PRO A 207 -5.87 3.45 19.62
CA PRO A 207 -6.37 3.07 18.30
C PRO A 207 -7.59 3.90 17.91
N VAL A 208 -7.67 4.25 16.65
CA VAL A 208 -8.79 5.01 16.10
C VAL A 208 -10.04 4.14 16.07
N GLU A 209 -11.14 4.65 16.61
CA GLU A 209 -12.44 4.02 16.47
C GLU A 209 -12.94 4.19 15.02
N LEU A 210 -13.19 3.07 14.34
CA LEU A 210 -13.67 3.05 12.97
C LEU A 210 -15.19 3.21 12.96
N THR A 211 -15.69 4.05 12.06
CA THR A 211 -17.12 4.34 11.92
C THR A 211 -17.54 4.34 10.45
N ALA A 212 -18.80 4.01 10.20
CA ALA A 212 -19.33 4.09 8.83
C ALA A 212 -19.25 5.52 8.29
N GLY A 213 -18.78 5.65 7.05
CA GLY A 213 -18.54 6.92 6.40
C GLY A 213 -17.12 7.48 6.58
N LYS A 214 -16.29 6.89 7.47
CA LYS A 214 -14.88 7.26 7.58
C LYS A 214 -14.17 6.95 6.27
N VAL A 215 -13.28 7.86 5.89
CA VAL A 215 -12.42 7.76 4.70
C VAL A 215 -10.99 7.72 5.17
N LEU A 216 -10.25 6.73 4.67
CA LEU A 216 -8.82 6.53 4.91
C LEU A 216 -8.07 6.58 3.58
N GLY A 217 -6.78 6.96 3.62
CA GLY A 217 -5.83 6.60 2.57
C GLY A 217 -5.43 5.14 2.72
N PHE A 218 -5.47 4.38 1.62
CA PHE A 218 -5.09 2.97 1.63
C PHE A 218 -4.50 2.54 0.30
N MET A 219 -3.48 1.70 0.38
CA MET A 219 -2.90 1.00 -0.75
C MET A 219 -2.40 -0.36 -0.28
N LEU A 220 -2.53 -1.37 -1.12
CA LEU A 220 -1.90 -2.68 -0.92
C LEU A 220 -0.93 -2.94 -2.05
N ALA A 221 0.23 -3.50 -1.71
CA ALA A 221 1.21 -3.95 -2.69
C ALA A 221 1.89 -5.25 -2.24
N TYR A 222 2.63 -5.86 -3.15
CA TYR A 222 3.43 -7.06 -2.91
C TYR A 222 4.82 -6.88 -3.50
N CYS A 223 5.84 -7.16 -2.71
CA CYS A 223 7.20 -7.38 -3.15
C CYS A 223 7.32 -8.84 -3.56
N ASP A 224 7.78 -9.08 -4.76
CA ASP A 224 7.95 -10.38 -5.36
C ASP A 224 9.41 -10.59 -5.73
N SER A 225 9.99 -11.72 -5.33
CA SER A 225 11.41 -12.04 -5.51
C SER A 225 11.65 -13.53 -5.64
N ASP A 226 12.27 -13.95 -6.74
CA ASP A 226 12.47 -15.35 -7.11
C ASP A 226 13.88 -15.89 -6.89
N ASN A 227 14.70 -15.42 -6.08
CA ASN A 227 16.10 -15.81 -5.84
C ASN A 227 17.13 -14.71 -6.16
N SER A 228 16.69 -13.50 -6.40
CA SER A 228 17.61 -12.38 -6.55
C SER A 228 18.00 -11.81 -5.17
N SER A 229 19.00 -10.95 -5.14
CA SER A 229 19.35 -10.20 -3.93
C SER A 229 18.50 -8.94 -3.76
N GLN A 230 17.52 -8.73 -4.65
CA GLN A 230 16.61 -7.58 -4.68
C GLN A 230 15.28 -8.07 -5.25
N ARG A 231 14.19 -7.48 -4.78
CA ARG A 231 12.86 -7.78 -5.35
C ARG A 231 12.86 -7.55 -6.86
N GLU A 232 12.22 -8.46 -7.57
CA GLU A 232 12.14 -8.43 -9.03
C GLU A 232 10.95 -7.61 -9.50
N HIS A 233 9.83 -7.72 -8.78
CA HIS A 233 8.59 -7.06 -9.10
C HIS A 233 8.02 -6.34 -7.87
N PHE A 234 7.31 -5.25 -8.13
CA PHE A 234 6.53 -4.56 -7.11
C PHE A 234 5.22 -4.09 -7.73
N LEU A 235 4.14 -4.73 -7.34
CA LEU A 235 2.80 -4.45 -7.85
C LEU A 235 1.85 -4.08 -6.71
N GLY A 236 0.94 -3.17 -6.98
CA GLY A 236 -0.10 -2.76 -6.03
C GLY A 236 -1.46 -2.57 -6.69
N ASP A 237 -2.39 -1.98 -5.95
CA ASP A 237 -3.76 -1.75 -6.40
C ASP A 237 -4.03 -0.32 -6.88
N VAL A 238 -3.04 0.57 -6.75
CA VAL A 238 -3.16 2.01 -7.03
C VAL A 238 -2.26 2.41 -8.19
N VAL A 239 -2.81 3.17 -9.13
CA VAL A 239 -1.99 3.82 -10.17
C VAL A 239 -1.26 5.01 -9.55
N ILE A 240 0.06 4.99 -9.61
CA ILE A 240 0.93 6.07 -9.15
C ILE A 240 1.54 6.79 -10.34
N GLU A 241 1.35 8.10 -10.41
CA GLU A 241 2.05 8.94 -11.39
C GLU A 241 3.52 9.05 -11.00
N PRO A 242 4.45 8.77 -11.91
CA PRO A 242 5.85 8.73 -11.57
C PRO A 242 6.43 10.13 -11.26
N VAL A 243 7.28 10.21 -10.24
CA VAL A 243 8.12 11.38 -9.97
C VAL A 243 9.55 11.06 -10.38
N ASN A 244 10.09 11.80 -11.35
CA ASN A 244 11.40 11.52 -11.96
C ASN A 244 11.55 10.08 -12.51
N GLY A 245 10.44 9.49 -12.95
CA GLY A 245 10.42 8.11 -13.47
C GLY A 245 10.21 7.03 -12.41
N ASP A 246 10.19 7.37 -11.13
CA ASP A 246 9.96 6.47 -10.02
C ASP A 246 8.48 6.47 -9.60
N LYS A 247 7.89 5.28 -9.48
CA LYS A 247 6.53 5.04 -8.96
C LYS A 247 6.53 4.45 -7.55
N ASN A 248 7.68 4.04 -7.03
CA ASN A 248 7.81 3.51 -5.68
C ASN A 248 7.79 4.67 -4.67
N LEU A 249 6.65 5.33 -4.54
CA LEU A 249 6.48 6.53 -3.71
C LEU A 249 5.69 6.28 -2.43
N GLY A 250 5.07 5.10 -2.29
CA GLY A 250 4.19 4.78 -1.17
C GLY A 250 4.87 4.87 0.19
N TYR A 251 6.14 4.49 0.30
CA TYR A 251 6.88 4.54 1.56
C TYR A 251 7.34 5.96 1.97
N ILE A 252 7.10 6.96 1.10
CA ILE A 252 7.52 8.37 1.33
C ILE A 252 6.32 9.28 1.51
N ASN A 253 5.27 9.10 0.68
CA ASN A 253 4.23 10.11 0.53
C ASN A 253 2.83 9.46 0.45
N ALA A 254 2.04 9.67 1.49
CA ALA A 254 0.69 9.15 1.59
C ALA A 254 -0.31 9.76 0.58
N SER A 255 0.04 10.87 -0.09
CA SER A 255 -0.82 11.45 -1.13
C SER A 255 -1.02 10.52 -2.33
N VAL A 256 -0.17 9.49 -2.50
CA VAL A 256 -0.32 8.49 -3.58
C VAL A 256 -1.28 7.35 -3.22
N PHE A 257 -1.71 7.24 -1.96
CA PHE A 257 -2.64 6.18 -1.54
C PHE A 257 -4.02 6.37 -2.17
N GLY A 258 -4.67 5.26 -2.45
CA GLY A 258 -6.05 5.24 -2.89
C GLY A 258 -7.02 5.65 -1.76
N GLU A 259 -8.29 5.70 -2.10
CA GLU A 259 -9.35 5.96 -1.10
C GLU A 259 -9.97 4.65 -0.63
N LEU A 260 -9.99 4.46 0.69
CA LEU A 260 -10.75 3.44 1.38
C LEU A 260 -11.91 4.09 2.13
N ARG A 261 -13.13 3.67 1.84
CA ARG A 261 -14.34 4.16 2.52
C ARG A 261 -15.03 3.04 3.29
N LEU A 262 -15.25 3.26 4.57
CA LEU A 262 -15.96 2.33 5.43
C LEU A 262 -17.47 2.46 5.22
N VAL A 263 -18.14 1.38 4.81
CA VAL A 263 -19.58 1.35 4.55
C VAL A 263 -20.28 0.35 5.47
N LYS A 264 -21.63 0.49 5.62
CA LYS A 264 -22.46 -0.45 6.40
C LYS A 264 -22.80 -1.67 5.58
#